data_5d50d8e3f1ffb652f906e69a9ccddee3
#
_entry.id   5d50d8e3f1ffb652f906e69a9ccddee3
#
_cell.length_a   1.000
_cell.length_b   1.000
_cell.length_c   1.000
_cell.angle_alpha   90.00
_cell.angle_beta   90.00
_cell.angle_gamma   90.00
#
_symmetry.space_group_name_H-M   'P 1'
#
loop_
_entity.id
_entity.type
_entity.pdbx_description
1 polymer ?
#
loop_
_entity_poly.entity_id
_entity_poly.type
_entity_poly.pdbx_seq_one_letter_code
_entity_poly.pdbx_strand_id
1 'polypeptide(L)'
;MKCAITGALSYSGRYLAASLLAKGHDVVNLSRRGVPIAPEPLTAPQARALGTHRVRLDFNDVDAMARSLEGCDVLFSTYWVRFANRGESPHSIAAANCARLWEAAKRAGVRKIVMASHTRTSVDSPFPYIAGKAKAEAALRDSGVNYAIVRPCGIFGDTAAESILMNNAAWVLRRSPLFLLAGDGSHRFQPVHVRDMAELMEELGTSLETSGEELDACGPDAPTALELFTKLRDASGGVARIAAAGPLLSTATITALTRPIDWLTGDTLLDADDLDLLTSGLTVADAPDDPRIKARRSLFEWIEKQGRDLGRSYVSSVERYYSN
;
A
#
# COMPACT_ATOMS: atom_id res chain seq x y z
N MET A 1 -6.11 -11.53 21.77
CA MET A 1 -6.91 -10.33 21.50
C MET A 1 -7.78 -10.57 20.29
N LYS A 2 -8.90 -9.87 20.18
CA LYS A 2 -9.75 -9.87 19.01
C LYS A 2 -9.43 -8.64 18.15
N CYS A 3 -8.94 -8.85 16.93
CA CYS A 3 -8.42 -7.82 16.03
C CYS A 3 -9.30 -7.70 14.79
N ALA A 4 -9.84 -6.52 14.53
CA ALA A 4 -10.56 -6.24 13.32
C ALA A 4 -9.60 -5.68 12.24
N ILE A 5 -9.69 -6.16 11.01
CA ILE A 5 -8.88 -5.68 9.88
C ILE A 5 -9.79 -5.24 8.74
N THR A 6 -9.66 -4.00 8.27
CA THR A 6 -10.33 -3.60 7.02
C THR A 6 -9.66 -4.28 5.85
N GLY A 7 -10.37 -5.23 5.23
CA GLY A 7 -9.82 -6.00 4.10
C GLY A 7 -8.75 -7.02 4.50
N ALA A 8 -9.02 -7.89 5.48
CA ALA A 8 -8.10 -8.95 5.90
C ALA A 8 -7.69 -9.92 4.77
N LEU A 9 -8.37 -9.91 3.63
CA LEU A 9 -8.02 -10.67 2.43
C LEU A 9 -7.44 -9.80 1.30
N SER A 10 -7.22 -8.51 1.56
CA SER A 10 -6.53 -7.60 0.63
C SER A 10 -5.02 -7.83 0.62
N TYR A 11 -4.29 -7.11 -0.24
CA TYR A 11 -2.84 -7.28 -0.38
C TYR A 11 -2.10 -7.18 0.96
N SER A 12 -2.11 -6.03 1.64
CA SER A 12 -1.43 -5.87 2.94
C SER A 12 -2.20 -6.54 4.08
N GLY A 13 -3.54 -6.56 4.01
CA GLY A 13 -4.40 -7.11 5.05
C GLY A 13 -4.17 -8.59 5.31
N ARG A 14 -3.89 -9.41 4.26
CA ARG A 14 -3.67 -10.85 4.45
C ARG A 14 -2.34 -11.18 5.13
N TYR A 15 -1.32 -10.36 4.92
CA TYR A 15 -0.05 -10.48 5.62
C TYR A 15 -0.20 -10.15 7.10
N LEU A 16 -0.92 -9.07 7.40
CA LEU A 16 -1.25 -8.70 8.77
C LEU A 16 -2.14 -9.75 9.45
N ALA A 17 -3.16 -10.25 8.75
CA ALA A 17 -4.02 -11.32 9.27
C ALA A 17 -3.21 -12.60 9.58
N ALA A 18 -2.29 -12.98 8.69
CA ALA A 18 -1.41 -14.14 8.91
C ALA A 18 -0.49 -13.94 10.12
N SER A 19 0.08 -12.73 10.30
CA SER A 19 0.92 -12.40 11.46
C SER A 19 0.15 -12.51 12.76
N LEU A 20 -1.04 -11.90 12.82
CA LEU A 20 -1.91 -11.94 14.00
C LEU A 20 -2.37 -13.36 14.35
N LEU A 21 -2.83 -14.13 13.34
CA LEU A 21 -3.26 -15.52 13.53
C LEU A 21 -2.11 -16.42 14.00
N ALA A 22 -0.89 -16.21 13.50
CA ALA A 22 0.29 -16.98 13.93
C ALA A 22 0.64 -16.74 15.40
N LYS A 23 0.29 -15.58 15.95
CA LYS A 23 0.47 -15.23 17.36
C LYS A 23 -0.75 -15.56 18.24
N GLY A 24 -1.76 -16.25 17.69
CA GLY A 24 -2.93 -16.72 18.43
C GLY A 24 -3.97 -15.62 18.70
N HIS A 25 -4.01 -14.57 17.88
CA HIS A 25 -5.06 -13.55 17.94
C HIS A 25 -6.26 -13.97 17.07
N ASP A 26 -7.47 -13.58 17.50
CA ASP A 26 -8.67 -13.72 16.69
C ASP A 26 -8.77 -12.58 15.67
N VAL A 27 -9.06 -12.90 14.42
CA VAL A 27 -9.14 -11.90 13.33
C VAL A 27 -10.56 -11.80 12.78
N VAL A 28 -11.10 -10.58 12.76
CA VAL A 28 -12.37 -10.22 12.12
C VAL A 28 -12.07 -9.51 10.80
N ASN A 29 -12.60 -10.03 9.69
CA ASN A 29 -12.45 -9.42 8.37
C ASN A 29 -13.58 -8.42 8.09
N LEU A 30 -13.29 -7.13 8.11
CA LEU A 30 -14.20 -6.07 7.70
C LEU A 30 -14.03 -5.81 6.20
N SER A 31 -14.82 -6.44 5.34
CA SER A 31 -14.63 -6.34 3.90
C SER A 31 -15.93 -6.56 3.12
N ARG A 32 -16.01 -5.94 1.96
CA ARG A 32 -17.03 -6.29 0.96
C ARG A 32 -16.69 -7.58 0.21
N ARG A 33 -15.40 -7.92 0.09
CA ARG A 33 -14.91 -9.11 -0.62
C ARG A 33 -14.87 -10.33 0.29
N GLY A 34 -15.34 -11.46 -0.23
CA GLY A 34 -15.30 -12.77 0.43
C GLY A 34 -14.16 -13.68 -0.03
N VAL A 35 -13.42 -13.29 -1.06
CA VAL A 35 -12.33 -14.08 -1.62
C VAL A 35 -11.01 -13.32 -1.58
N PRO A 36 -9.89 -13.98 -1.30
CA PRO A 36 -8.59 -13.34 -1.31
C PRO A 36 -8.13 -13.05 -2.75
N ILE A 37 -7.31 -12.00 -2.91
CA ILE A 37 -6.60 -11.72 -4.17
C ILE A 37 -5.62 -12.85 -4.48
N ALA A 38 -4.95 -13.35 -3.44
CA ALA A 38 -4.14 -14.56 -3.42
C ALA A 38 -4.21 -15.11 -1.99
N PRO A 39 -4.21 -16.44 -1.77
CA PRO A 39 -4.33 -17.00 -0.43
C PRO A 39 -3.09 -16.73 0.44
N GLU A 40 -1.88 -16.86 -0.11
CA GLU A 40 -0.64 -16.71 0.66
C GLU A 40 -0.50 -15.28 1.23
N PRO A 41 0.05 -15.13 2.44
CA PRO A 41 0.63 -16.15 3.31
C PRO A 41 -0.38 -16.90 4.19
N LEU A 42 -1.67 -16.65 4.06
CA LEU A 42 -2.71 -17.41 4.77
C LEU A 42 -2.79 -18.85 4.26
N THR A 43 -3.06 -19.78 5.14
CA THR A 43 -3.44 -21.14 4.71
C THR A 43 -4.83 -21.13 4.07
N ALA A 44 -5.13 -22.11 3.22
CA ALA A 44 -6.43 -22.19 2.57
C ALA A 44 -7.62 -22.25 3.56
N PRO A 45 -7.55 -22.97 4.71
CA PRO A 45 -8.58 -22.90 5.75
C PRO A 45 -8.74 -21.51 6.37
N GLN A 46 -7.63 -20.81 6.68
CA GLN A 46 -7.67 -19.45 7.23
C GLN A 46 -8.30 -18.47 6.26
N ALA A 47 -7.88 -18.47 5.00
CA ALA A 47 -8.45 -17.61 3.97
C ALA A 47 -9.95 -17.86 3.77
N ARG A 48 -10.37 -19.13 3.78
CA ARG A 48 -11.79 -19.52 3.69
C ARG A 48 -12.57 -19.03 4.91
N ALA A 49 -12.08 -19.23 6.12
CA ALA A 49 -12.73 -18.77 7.34
C ALA A 49 -12.95 -17.27 7.33
N LEU A 50 -11.91 -16.48 7.04
CA LEU A 50 -11.98 -15.02 6.94
C LEU A 50 -12.93 -14.54 5.83
N GLY A 51 -13.04 -15.28 4.73
CA GLY A 51 -13.98 -14.99 3.65
C GLY A 51 -15.43 -15.30 4.02
N THR A 52 -15.67 -16.44 4.68
CA THR A 52 -17.02 -16.90 5.06
C THR A 52 -17.60 -16.07 6.19
N HIS A 53 -16.78 -15.74 7.19
CA HIS A 53 -17.20 -14.98 8.39
C HIS A 53 -16.91 -13.48 8.28
N ARG A 54 -16.77 -12.96 7.04
CA ARG A 54 -16.57 -11.53 6.85
C ARG A 54 -17.76 -10.72 7.30
N VAL A 55 -17.48 -9.56 7.85
CA VAL A 55 -18.49 -8.54 8.15
C VAL A 55 -18.43 -7.48 7.05
N ARG A 56 -19.60 -7.16 6.48
CA ARG A 56 -19.67 -6.16 5.41
C ARG A 56 -19.44 -4.77 5.98
N LEU A 57 -18.44 -4.08 5.44
CA LEU A 57 -18.13 -2.70 5.78
C LEU A 57 -19.02 -1.77 4.95
N ASP A 58 -19.91 -1.02 5.61
CA ASP A 58 -20.73 0.03 5.02
C ASP A 58 -20.47 1.36 5.72
N PHE A 59 -19.76 2.25 5.04
CA PHE A 59 -19.39 3.56 5.59
C PHE A 59 -20.57 4.52 5.75
N ASN A 60 -21.75 4.21 5.22
CA ASN A 60 -22.94 5.04 5.38
C ASN A 60 -23.74 4.68 6.65
N ASP A 61 -23.42 3.55 7.29
CA ASP A 61 -24.06 3.10 8.53
C ASP A 61 -23.03 2.94 9.65
N VAL A 62 -22.80 4.05 10.38
CA VAL A 62 -21.84 4.10 11.48
C VAL A 62 -22.24 3.15 12.63
N ASP A 63 -23.55 3.02 12.88
CA ASP A 63 -24.05 2.14 13.95
C ASP A 63 -23.85 0.66 13.60
N ALA A 64 -24.06 0.28 12.32
CA ALA A 64 -23.75 -1.08 11.87
C ALA A 64 -22.24 -1.36 11.95
N MET A 65 -21.41 -0.39 11.59
CA MET A 65 -19.96 -0.52 11.75
C MET A 65 -19.57 -0.68 13.23
N ALA A 66 -20.17 0.11 14.13
CA ALA A 66 -19.91 -0.01 15.57
C ALA A 66 -20.28 -1.40 16.10
N ARG A 67 -21.47 -1.91 15.77
CA ARG A 67 -21.87 -3.29 16.11
C ARG A 67 -20.90 -4.34 15.59
N SER A 68 -20.36 -4.13 14.40
CA SER A 68 -19.37 -5.05 13.77
C SER A 68 -18.02 -5.07 14.51
N LEU A 69 -17.72 -4.02 15.26
CA LEU A 69 -16.50 -3.86 16.03
C LEU A 69 -16.66 -4.23 17.52
N GLU A 70 -17.87 -4.57 17.98
CA GLU A 70 -18.12 -4.94 19.37
C GLU A 70 -17.22 -6.09 19.82
N GLY A 71 -16.59 -5.88 20.99
CA GLY A 71 -15.65 -6.83 21.58
C GLY A 71 -14.31 -6.96 20.83
N CYS A 72 -14.02 -6.13 19.82
CA CYS A 72 -12.69 -6.04 19.26
C CYS A 72 -11.79 -5.14 20.12
N ASP A 73 -10.59 -5.62 20.42
CA ASP A 73 -9.58 -4.85 21.15
C ASP A 73 -8.91 -3.80 20.25
N VAL A 74 -8.59 -4.19 19.00
CA VAL A 74 -7.82 -3.37 18.05
C VAL A 74 -8.50 -3.35 16.70
N LEU A 75 -8.52 -2.16 16.08
CA LEU A 75 -8.86 -1.98 14.67
C LEU A 75 -7.62 -1.66 13.85
N PHE A 76 -7.30 -2.52 12.90
CA PHE A 76 -6.27 -2.28 11.90
C PHE A 76 -6.91 -1.81 10.60
N SER A 77 -6.59 -0.60 10.18
CA SER A 77 -7.10 -0.03 8.95
C SER A 77 -6.07 -0.04 7.84
N THR A 78 -6.25 -0.94 6.88
CA THR A 78 -5.54 -0.94 5.60
C THR A 78 -6.42 -0.37 4.47
N TYR A 79 -7.58 0.19 4.82
CA TYR A 79 -8.53 0.73 3.87
C TYR A 79 -7.97 1.98 3.18
N TRP A 80 -8.01 1.97 1.87
CA TRP A 80 -7.84 3.15 1.02
C TRP A 80 -8.42 2.91 -0.37
N VAL A 81 -8.63 3.98 -1.13
CA VAL A 81 -9.07 3.94 -2.53
C VAL A 81 -7.95 4.48 -3.41
N ARG A 82 -7.59 3.76 -4.47
CA ARG A 82 -6.45 4.15 -5.33
C ARG A 82 -6.87 5.03 -6.50
N PHE A 83 -7.98 4.72 -7.17
CA PHE A 83 -8.41 5.43 -8.38
C PHE A 83 -9.78 6.08 -8.22
N ALA A 84 -9.98 7.22 -8.91
CA ALA A 84 -11.26 7.92 -8.98
C ALA A 84 -12.35 7.06 -9.61
N ASN A 85 -13.53 7.05 -8.98
CA ASN A 85 -14.72 6.52 -9.59
C ASN A 85 -15.71 7.67 -9.76
N ARG A 86 -15.90 8.16 -11.00
CA ARG A 86 -16.92 9.12 -11.40
C ARG A 86 -16.91 10.48 -10.68
N GLY A 87 -15.90 11.32 -10.94
CA GLY A 87 -16.01 12.78 -10.79
C GLY A 87 -15.71 13.39 -9.43
N GLU A 88 -15.70 12.64 -8.33
CA GLU A 88 -15.21 13.11 -7.03
C GLU A 88 -13.81 12.59 -6.75
N SER A 89 -12.99 13.37 -6.06
CA SER A 89 -11.70 12.87 -5.61
C SER A 89 -11.90 11.65 -4.70
N PRO A 90 -11.42 10.44 -5.09
CA PRO A 90 -11.65 9.23 -4.30
C PRO A 90 -10.97 9.35 -2.94
N HIS A 91 -9.95 10.19 -2.84
CA HIS A 91 -9.16 10.37 -1.62
C HIS A 91 -9.88 11.22 -0.58
N SER A 92 -10.72 12.20 -0.99
CA SER A 92 -11.57 12.93 -0.05
C SER A 92 -12.68 12.03 0.52
N ILE A 93 -13.30 11.20 -0.33
CA ILE A 93 -14.27 10.19 0.11
C ILE A 93 -13.63 9.18 1.06
N ALA A 94 -12.42 8.70 0.73
CA ALA A 94 -11.70 7.76 1.57
C ALA A 94 -11.36 8.36 2.94
N ALA A 95 -10.94 9.62 3.01
CA ALA A 95 -10.70 10.32 4.26
C ALA A 95 -11.96 10.46 5.11
N ALA A 96 -13.10 10.85 4.51
CA ALA A 96 -14.38 10.92 5.19
C ALA A 96 -14.84 9.55 5.70
N ASN A 97 -14.64 8.49 4.94
CA ASN A 97 -14.94 7.12 5.34
C ASN A 97 -14.06 6.67 6.51
N CYS A 98 -12.78 7.03 6.53
CA CYS A 98 -11.90 6.80 7.68
C CYS A 98 -12.43 7.49 8.94
N ALA A 99 -12.82 8.76 8.86
CA ALA A 99 -13.37 9.49 10.02
C ALA A 99 -14.63 8.79 10.58
N ARG A 100 -15.54 8.31 9.71
CA ARG A 100 -16.71 7.53 10.13
C ARG A 100 -16.32 6.20 10.78
N LEU A 101 -15.29 5.55 10.28
CA LEU A 101 -14.78 4.31 10.86
C LEU A 101 -14.14 4.52 12.24
N TRP A 102 -13.42 5.65 12.43
CA TRP A 102 -12.87 6.01 13.75
C TRP A 102 -13.99 6.29 14.77
N GLU A 103 -15.04 6.96 14.35
CA GLU A 103 -16.23 7.19 15.19
C GLU A 103 -16.90 5.86 15.54
N ALA A 104 -17.09 4.95 14.61
CA ALA A 104 -17.64 3.63 14.87
C ALA A 104 -16.77 2.82 15.87
N ALA A 105 -15.44 2.86 15.68
CA ALA A 105 -14.50 2.19 16.58
C ALA A 105 -14.58 2.76 18.03
N LYS A 106 -14.68 4.08 18.15
CA LYS A 106 -14.89 4.74 19.45
C LYS A 106 -16.16 4.28 20.13
N ARG A 107 -17.30 4.26 19.40
CA ARG A 107 -18.59 3.81 19.93
C ARG A 107 -18.57 2.35 20.36
N ALA A 108 -17.83 1.51 19.63
CA ALA A 108 -17.67 0.09 19.94
C ALA A 108 -16.73 -0.19 21.13
N GLY A 109 -16.04 0.83 21.66
CA GLY A 109 -15.06 0.67 22.72
C GLY A 109 -13.76 0.02 22.30
N VAL A 110 -13.38 0.12 21.01
CA VAL A 110 -12.07 -0.33 20.51
C VAL A 110 -10.97 0.41 21.26
N ARG A 111 -10.00 -0.33 21.77
CA ARG A 111 -8.94 0.22 22.64
C ARG A 111 -7.85 0.92 21.86
N LYS A 112 -7.55 0.47 20.63
CA LYS A 112 -6.51 1.07 19.77
C LYS A 112 -6.86 0.96 18.29
N ILE A 113 -6.50 1.99 17.52
CA ILE A 113 -6.62 1.99 16.06
C ILE A 113 -5.20 2.08 15.45
N VAL A 114 -4.86 1.17 14.55
CA VAL A 114 -3.62 1.23 13.77
C VAL A 114 -3.96 1.52 12.31
N MET A 115 -3.49 2.65 11.81
CA MET A 115 -3.76 3.09 10.45
C MET A 115 -2.54 2.91 9.54
N ALA A 116 -2.72 2.27 8.39
CA ALA A 116 -1.76 2.32 7.29
C ALA A 116 -1.97 3.63 6.50
N SER A 117 -0.97 4.52 6.54
CA SER A 117 -1.00 5.82 5.88
C SER A 117 -0.01 5.90 4.71
N HIS A 118 0.73 6.99 4.60
CA HIS A 118 1.83 7.22 3.65
C HIS A 118 2.88 8.11 4.31
N THR A 119 4.15 7.99 3.94
CA THR A 119 5.19 8.90 4.41
C THR A 119 4.94 10.34 3.93
N ARG A 120 5.46 11.32 4.67
CA ARG A 120 5.41 12.75 4.32
C ARG A 120 4.03 13.28 4.00
N THR A 121 3.01 12.84 4.76
CA THR A 121 1.65 13.36 4.59
C THR A 121 1.55 14.84 4.98
N SER A 122 0.80 15.61 4.18
CA SER A 122 0.48 17.02 4.46
C SER A 122 -0.92 17.34 3.94
N VAL A 123 -1.71 18.08 4.71
CA VAL A 123 -3.05 18.54 4.27
C VAL A 123 -2.97 19.55 3.12
N ASP A 124 -1.84 20.23 3.01
CA ASP A 124 -1.56 21.24 1.98
C ASP A 124 -0.85 20.64 0.76
N SER A 125 -0.69 19.33 0.71
CA SER A 125 -0.06 18.66 -0.42
C SER A 125 -0.86 18.90 -1.71
N PRO A 126 -0.20 19.20 -2.84
CA PRO A 126 -0.86 19.30 -4.14
C PRO A 126 -1.37 17.93 -4.63
N PHE A 127 -0.88 16.83 -4.04
CA PHE A 127 -1.31 15.47 -4.38
C PHE A 127 -2.54 15.07 -3.56
N PRO A 128 -3.71 14.85 -4.21
CA PRO A 128 -4.95 14.50 -3.50
C PRO A 128 -4.83 13.24 -2.65
N TYR A 129 -3.99 12.27 -3.07
CA TYR A 129 -3.67 11.07 -2.32
C TYR A 129 -3.03 11.41 -0.97
N ILE A 130 -1.97 12.22 -0.98
CA ILE A 130 -1.21 12.62 0.22
C ILE A 130 -2.08 13.49 1.14
N ALA A 131 -2.76 14.49 0.58
CA ALA A 131 -3.67 15.36 1.33
C ALA A 131 -4.82 14.58 1.97
N GLY A 132 -5.38 13.59 1.26
CA GLY A 132 -6.42 12.71 1.77
C GLY A 132 -5.93 11.85 2.95
N LYS A 133 -4.74 11.27 2.85
CA LYS A 133 -4.10 10.51 3.94
C LYS A 133 -3.88 11.39 5.17
N ALA A 134 -3.36 12.60 4.98
CA ALA A 134 -3.15 13.57 6.07
C ALA A 134 -4.46 13.92 6.80
N LYS A 135 -5.57 14.11 6.04
CA LYS A 135 -6.90 14.35 6.64
C LYS A 135 -7.40 13.18 7.46
N ALA A 136 -7.19 11.95 6.98
CA ALA A 136 -7.55 10.74 7.73
C ALA A 136 -6.72 10.58 9.01
N GLU A 137 -5.42 10.90 8.96
CA GLU A 137 -4.55 10.94 10.15
C GLU A 137 -5.01 11.99 11.16
N ALA A 138 -5.33 13.21 10.70
CA ALA A 138 -5.84 14.27 11.58
C ALA A 138 -7.13 13.83 12.29
N ALA A 139 -8.09 13.27 11.54
CA ALA A 139 -9.32 12.73 12.13
C ALA A 139 -9.05 11.59 13.13
N LEU A 140 -7.98 10.80 12.94
CA LEU A 140 -7.60 9.76 13.90
C LEU A 140 -7.04 10.35 15.20
N ARG A 141 -6.16 11.35 15.10
CA ARG A 141 -5.65 12.06 16.28
C ARG A 141 -6.78 12.71 17.10
N ASP A 142 -7.75 13.30 16.40
CA ASP A 142 -8.90 13.97 17.02
C ASP A 142 -9.97 13.00 17.56
N SER A 143 -9.89 11.72 17.23
CA SER A 143 -10.90 10.72 17.64
C SER A 143 -10.96 10.48 19.14
N GLY A 144 -9.84 10.69 19.84
CA GLY A 144 -9.70 10.40 21.28
C GLY A 144 -9.53 8.90 21.58
N VAL A 145 -9.39 8.03 20.59
CA VAL A 145 -9.00 6.62 20.74
C VAL A 145 -7.48 6.52 20.71
N ASN A 146 -6.88 5.61 21.47
CA ASN A 146 -5.45 5.34 21.34
C ASN A 146 -5.13 4.92 19.91
N TYR A 147 -4.01 5.40 19.35
CA TYR A 147 -3.71 5.13 17.97
C TYR A 147 -2.23 4.90 17.70
N ALA A 148 -1.97 4.27 16.54
CA ALA A 148 -0.69 4.29 15.87
C ALA A 148 -0.87 4.53 14.36
N ILE A 149 0.07 5.21 13.74
CA ILE A 149 0.09 5.49 12.30
C ILE A 149 1.35 4.90 11.72
N VAL A 150 1.20 3.98 10.77
CA VAL A 150 2.30 3.38 10.00
C VAL A 150 2.30 3.96 8.60
N ARG A 151 3.41 4.58 8.20
CA ARG A 151 3.56 5.31 6.94
C ARG A 151 4.53 4.60 6.00
N PRO A 152 4.07 3.68 5.14
CA PRO A 152 4.94 3.08 4.13
C PRO A 152 5.35 4.09 3.05
N CYS A 153 6.57 3.91 2.54
CA CYS A 153 7.13 4.69 1.41
C CYS A 153 6.84 4.04 0.04
N GLY A 154 6.07 3.00 0.00
CA GLY A 154 5.82 2.07 -1.08
C GLY A 154 5.93 0.65 -0.55
N ILE A 155 5.28 -0.31 -1.19
CA ILE A 155 5.22 -1.68 -0.68
C ILE A 155 5.57 -2.67 -1.78
N PHE A 156 6.46 -3.63 -1.47
CA PHE A 156 6.73 -4.80 -2.31
C PHE A 156 6.44 -6.09 -1.55
N GLY A 157 6.15 -7.17 -2.27
CA GLY A 157 5.64 -8.41 -1.68
C GLY A 157 6.54 -9.62 -1.84
N ASP A 158 6.05 -10.79 -1.44
CA ASP A 158 6.80 -12.05 -1.53
C ASP A 158 7.10 -12.46 -2.96
N THR A 159 6.23 -12.12 -3.91
CA THR A 159 6.35 -12.51 -5.31
C THR A 159 6.42 -11.31 -6.25
N ALA A 160 6.98 -11.52 -7.43
CA ALA A 160 7.04 -10.51 -8.49
C ALA A 160 5.65 -9.93 -8.80
N ALA A 161 4.64 -10.77 -8.93
CA ALA A 161 3.27 -10.35 -9.25
C ALA A 161 2.61 -9.48 -8.17
N GLU A 162 3.07 -9.54 -6.93
CA GLU A 162 2.54 -8.69 -5.84
C GLU A 162 3.06 -7.26 -5.89
N SER A 163 4.23 -7.07 -6.45
CA SER A 163 4.88 -5.77 -6.60
C SER A 163 4.56 -5.18 -7.98
N ILE A 164 3.29 -4.80 -8.19
CA ILE A 164 2.75 -4.43 -9.51
C ILE A 164 3.63 -3.39 -10.22
N LEU A 165 4.03 -2.32 -9.53
CA LEU A 165 4.87 -1.27 -10.11
C LEU A 165 6.19 -1.85 -10.64
N MET A 166 6.90 -2.63 -9.83
CA MET A 166 8.20 -3.19 -10.21
C MET A 166 8.07 -4.28 -11.25
N ASN A 167 7.02 -5.13 -11.13
CA ASN A 167 6.75 -6.16 -12.11
C ASN A 167 6.42 -5.59 -13.50
N ASN A 168 5.54 -4.58 -13.54
CA ASN A 168 5.13 -3.99 -14.81
C ASN A 168 6.23 -3.12 -15.43
N ALA A 169 7.04 -2.44 -14.59
CA ALA A 169 8.26 -1.79 -15.07
C ALA A 169 9.24 -2.81 -15.70
N ALA A 170 9.47 -3.94 -15.04
CA ALA A 170 10.29 -5.02 -15.57
C ALA A 170 9.69 -5.61 -16.87
N TRP A 171 8.35 -5.70 -16.97
CA TRP A 171 7.66 -6.14 -18.17
C TRP A 171 7.96 -5.22 -19.37
N VAL A 172 7.96 -3.89 -19.15
CA VAL A 172 8.34 -2.91 -20.16
C VAL A 172 9.84 -3.02 -20.48
N LEU A 173 10.70 -3.08 -19.46
CA LEU A 173 12.15 -3.21 -19.61
C LEU A 173 12.58 -4.44 -20.44
N ARG A 174 11.78 -5.51 -20.41
CA ARG A 174 12.03 -6.73 -21.19
C ARG A 174 11.59 -6.64 -22.66
N ARG A 175 10.65 -5.75 -22.99
CA ARG A 175 9.97 -5.74 -24.30
C ARG A 175 10.21 -4.47 -25.10
N SER A 176 10.46 -3.36 -24.45
CA SER A 176 10.73 -2.08 -25.10
C SER A 176 12.22 -1.92 -25.38
N PRO A 177 12.63 -1.33 -26.51
CA PRO A 177 14.03 -0.95 -26.74
C PRO A 177 14.46 0.23 -25.87
N LEU A 178 13.52 1.04 -25.38
CA LEU A 178 13.77 2.25 -24.60
C LEU A 178 12.86 2.30 -23.37
N PHE A 179 13.43 2.67 -22.23
CA PHE A 179 12.72 2.99 -20.99
C PHE A 179 13.10 4.41 -20.56
N LEU A 180 12.10 5.30 -20.50
CA LEU A 180 12.30 6.69 -20.12
C LEU A 180 12.06 6.89 -18.64
N LEU A 181 13.04 7.46 -17.95
CA LEU A 181 12.91 7.92 -16.58
C LEU A 181 12.40 9.38 -16.56
N ALA A 182 11.45 9.67 -15.72
CA ALA A 182 11.03 11.05 -15.49
C ALA A 182 12.16 11.83 -14.81
N GLY A 183 12.33 13.09 -15.20
CA GLY A 183 13.42 13.94 -14.72
C GLY A 183 14.80 13.39 -15.13
N ASP A 184 15.75 13.52 -14.22
CA ASP A 184 17.12 13.03 -14.39
C ASP A 184 17.36 11.61 -13.80
N GLY A 185 16.32 11.02 -13.21
CA GLY A 185 16.40 9.70 -12.56
C GLY A 185 17.06 9.71 -11.17
N SER A 186 17.34 10.87 -10.59
CA SER A 186 17.97 11.00 -9.26
C SER A 186 17.02 10.86 -8.08
N HIS A 187 15.70 11.00 -8.31
CA HIS A 187 14.71 10.79 -7.27
C HIS A 187 14.77 9.37 -6.69
N ARG A 188 14.50 9.26 -5.40
CA ARG A 188 14.72 8.02 -4.65
C ARG A 188 13.42 7.36 -4.27
N PHE A 189 13.49 6.03 -4.14
CA PHE A 189 12.43 5.18 -3.60
C PHE A 189 12.96 4.44 -2.37
N GLN A 190 12.14 4.32 -1.33
CA GLN A 190 12.49 3.55 -0.14
C GLN A 190 11.35 2.60 0.24
N PRO A 191 11.00 1.63 -0.62
CA PRO A 191 9.87 0.76 -0.35
C PRO A 191 10.15 -0.21 0.80
N VAL A 192 9.08 -0.61 1.48
CA VAL A 192 9.09 -1.61 2.55
C VAL A 192 8.55 -2.95 2.06
N HIS A 193 9.10 -4.04 2.57
CA HIS A 193 8.51 -5.36 2.34
C HIS A 193 7.18 -5.48 3.11
N VAL A 194 6.16 -6.03 2.48
CA VAL A 194 4.81 -6.14 3.05
C VAL A 194 4.77 -6.88 4.39
N ARG A 195 5.66 -7.87 4.60
CA ARG A 195 5.78 -8.58 5.88
C ARG A 195 6.33 -7.68 6.98
N ASP A 196 7.34 -6.87 6.68
CA ASP A 196 7.93 -5.95 7.65
C ASP A 196 6.92 -4.89 8.08
N MET A 197 6.13 -4.37 7.13
CA MET A 197 5.02 -3.47 7.43
C MET A 197 3.95 -4.15 8.29
N ALA A 198 3.59 -5.38 7.99
CA ALA A 198 2.59 -6.14 8.74
C ALA A 198 3.06 -6.44 10.17
N GLU A 199 4.32 -6.84 10.33
CA GLU A 199 4.95 -7.09 11.62
C GLU A 199 4.99 -5.81 12.47
N LEU A 200 5.34 -4.65 11.87
CA LEU A 200 5.31 -3.35 12.56
C LEU A 200 3.89 -2.95 12.97
N MET A 201 2.92 -3.09 12.08
CA MET A 201 1.51 -2.80 12.41
C MET A 201 1.01 -3.68 13.56
N GLU A 202 1.33 -4.97 13.54
CA GLU A 202 0.95 -5.91 14.58
C GLU A 202 1.61 -5.56 15.92
N GLU A 203 2.91 -5.27 15.95
CA GLU A 203 3.64 -4.85 17.14
C GLU A 203 2.99 -3.61 17.78
N LEU A 204 2.77 -2.57 16.98
CA LEU A 204 2.14 -1.33 17.44
C LEU A 204 0.70 -1.54 17.92
N GLY A 205 -0.05 -2.40 17.24
CA GLY A 205 -1.45 -2.67 17.59
C GLY A 205 -1.60 -3.50 18.86
N THR A 206 -0.67 -4.41 19.12
CA THR A 206 -0.70 -5.26 20.31
C THR A 206 -0.16 -4.56 21.57
N SER A 207 0.58 -3.48 21.42
CA SER A 207 1.03 -2.59 22.50
C SER A 207 -0.08 -1.61 22.89
N LEU A 208 -1.07 -2.08 23.67
CA LEU A 208 -2.28 -1.29 23.99
C LEU A 208 -2.02 -0.11 24.91
N GLU A 209 -0.92 -0.10 25.67
CA GLU A 209 -0.56 0.94 26.62
C GLU A 209 0.06 2.18 25.97
N THR A 210 0.49 2.07 24.73
CA THR A 210 1.10 3.19 23.97
C THR A 210 0.08 3.84 23.05
N SER A 211 0.18 5.15 22.90
CA SER A 211 -0.67 5.94 21.98
C SER A 211 0.15 7.03 21.29
N GLY A 212 -0.31 7.47 20.13
CA GLY A 212 0.32 8.57 19.39
C GLY A 212 1.60 8.19 18.67
N GLU A 213 1.84 6.90 18.45
CA GLU A 213 3.02 6.42 17.72
C GLU A 213 2.82 6.62 16.21
N GLU A 214 3.71 7.38 15.60
CA GLU A 214 3.69 7.68 14.17
C GLU A 214 5.05 7.31 13.57
N LEU A 215 5.09 6.24 12.77
CA LEU A 215 6.33 5.69 12.23
C LEU A 215 6.28 5.52 10.73
N ASP A 216 7.35 5.94 10.06
CA ASP A 216 7.57 5.58 8.67
C ASP A 216 7.97 4.10 8.58
N ALA A 217 7.32 3.34 7.70
CA ALA A 217 7.71 1.98 7.39
C ALA A 217 8.51 1.99 6.08
N CYS A 218 9.82 1.84 6.18
CA CYS A 218 10.73 1.88 5.04
C CYS A 218 11.67 0.67 5.01
N GLY A 219 12.20 0.37 3.82
CA GLY A 219 13.24 -0.63 3.63
C GLY A 219 14.63 -0.08 3.93
N PRO A 220 15.64 -0.97 4.04
CA PRO A 220 17.04 -0.56 4.21
C PRO A 220 17.62 0.10 2.95
N ASP A 221 17.05 -0.19 1.78
CA ASP A 221 17.53 0.33 0.50
C ASP A 221 16.73 1.55 0.07
N ALA A 222 17.44 2.60 -0.33
CA ALA A 222 16.87 3.82 -0.87
C ALA A 222 17.47 4.16 -2.24
N PRO A 223 17.30 3.30 -3.27
CA PRO A 223 17.88 3.53 -4.59
C PRO A 223 17.31 4.78 -5.26
N THR A 224 18.13 5.40 -6.11
CA THR A 224 17.63 6.31 -7.14
C THR A 224 16.78 5.55 -8.16
N ALA A 225 15.95 6.26 -8.91
CA ALA A 225 15.19 5.65 -10.01
C ALA A 225 16.11 4.96 -11.01
N LEU A 226 17.25 5.60 -11.36
CA LEU A 226 18.22 5.01 -12.28
C LEU A 226 18.80 3.69 -11.73
N GLU A 227 19.20 3.66 -10.45
CA GLU A 227 19.71 2.45 -9.79
C GLU A 227 18.65 1.34 -9.74
N LEU A 228 17.42 1.68 -9.34
CA LEU A 228 16.31 0.75 -9.23
C LEU A 228 15.98 0.09 -10.58
N PHE A 229 15.74 0.90 -11.61
CA PHE A 229 15.32 0.37 -12.92
C PHE A 229 16.47 -0.32 -13.65
N THR A 230 17.73 0.08 -13.39
CA THR A 230 18.92 -0.64 -13.89
C THR A 230 18.99 -2.03 -13.25
N LYS A 231 18.84 -2.14 -11.94
CA LYS A 231 18.80 -3.44 -11.25
C LYS A 231 17.63 -4.32 -11.72
N LEU A 232 16.45 -3.73 -11.88
CA LEU A 232 15.28 -4.47 -12.40
C LEU A 232 15.52 -5.00 -13.81
N ARG A 233 16.09 -4.17 -14.71
CA ARG A 233 16.45 -4.59 -16.07
C ARG A 233 17.42 -5.76 -16.06
N ASP A 234 18.52 -5.61 -15.33
CA ASP A 234 19.61 -6.59 -15.32
C ASP A 234 19.15 -7.92 -14.71
N ALA A 235 18.44 -7.87 -13.58
CA ALA A 235 17.92 -9.07 -12.91
C ALA A 235 16.84 -9.76 -13.74
N SER A 236 15.95 -9.02 -14.40
CA SER A 236 14.87 -9.60 -15.22
C SER A 236 15.35 -10.10 -16.60
N GLY A 237 16.57 -9.77 -17.02
CA GLY A 237 17.05 -10.01 -18.37
C GLY A 237 16.43 -9.06 -19.40
N GLY A 238 16.13 -7.84 -18.98
CA GLY A 238 15.58 -6.79 -19.83
C GLY A 238 16.60 -6.26 -20.85
N VAL A 239 16.09 -5.80 -21.99
CA VAL A 239 16.90 -5.33 -23.13
C VAL A 239 16.85 -3.81 -23.31
N ALA A 240 15.98 -3.12 -22.58
CA ALA A 240 15.75 -1.70 -22.74
C ALA A 240 16.99 -0.87 -22.41
N ARG A 241 17.27 0.12 -23.27
CA ARG A 241 18.15 1.22 -22.91
C ARG A 241 17.40 2.16 -21.96
N ILE A 242 17.94 2.39 -20.77
CA ILE A 242 17.39 3.34 -19.80
C ILE A 242 17.96 4.72 -20.13
N ALA A 243 17.10 5.71 -20.27
CA ALA A 243 17.49 7.09 -20.53
C ALA A 243 16.66 8.05 -19.66
N ALA A 244 17.33 9.06 -19.10
CA ALA A 244 16.68 10.15 -18.41
C ALA A 244 15.97 11.06 -19.43
N ALA A 245 14.71 11.41 -19.17
CA ALA A 245 13.94 12.32 -20.01
C ALA A 245 14.39 13.78 -19.86
N GLY A 246 15.07 14.07 -18.73
CA GLY A 246 15.51 15.44 -18.39
C GLY A 246 14.33 16.40 -18.20
N PRO A 247 14.58 17.70 -18.14
CA PRO A 247 13.54 18.70 -17.95
C PRO A 247 12.69 18.95 -19.21
N LEU A 248 13.06 18.35 -20.34
CA LEU A 248 12.40 18.58 -21.64
C LEU A 248 11.10 17.81 -21.81
N LEU A 249 10.91 16.70 -21.07
CA LEU A 249 9.68 15.91 -21.13
C LEU A 249 8.94 15.99 -19.79
N SER A 250 7.73 16.55 -19.86
CA SER A 250 6.85 16.55 -18.70
C SER A 250 6.36 15.14 -18.36
N THR A 251 5.96 14.91 -17.13
CA THR A 251 5.31 13.66 -16.68
C THR A 251 4.09 13.33 -17.52
N ALA A 252 3.27 14.34 -17.89
CA ALA A 252 2.14 14.18 -18.79
C ALA A 252 2.56 13.69 -20.19
N THR A 253 3.73 14.11 -20.70
CA THR A 253 4.24 13.62 -21.99
C THR A 253 4.70 12.17 -21.86
N ILE A 254 5.39 11.82 -20.77
CA ILE A 254 5.86 10.45 -20.51
C ILE A 254 4.65 9.51 -20.38
N THR A 255 3.64 9.88 -19.63
CA THR A 255 2.42 9.06 -19.49
C THR A 255 1.63 8.95 -20.79
N ALA A 256 1.63 10.00 -21.63
CA ALA A 256 1.02 9.92 -22.96
C ALA A 256 1.74 8.88 -23.86
N LEU A 257 3.04 8.68 -23.69
CA LEU A 257 3.81 7.65 -24.43
C LEU A 257 3.50 6.23 -23.94
N THR A 258 2.91 6.05 -22.75
CA THR A 258 2.50 4.72 -22.24
C THR A 258 1.09 4.32 -22.71
N ARG A 259 0.28 5.24 -23.25
CA ARG A 259 -1.10 4.95 -23.73
C ARG A 259 -1.25 3.74 -24.65
N PRO A 260 -0.31 3.45 -25.60
CA PRO A 260 -0.41 2.22 -26.39
C PRO A 260 -0.36 0.94 -25.52
N ILE A 261 0.38 0.99 -24.40
CA ILE A 261 0.46 -0.11 -23.43
C ILE A 261 -0.87 -0.23 -22.69
N ASP A 262 -1.44 0.90 -22.25
CA ASP A 262 -2.73 0.95 -21.58
C ASP A 262 -3.83 0.35 -22.47
N TRP A 263 -3.83 0.69 -23.75
CA TRP A 263 -4.77 0.14 -24.72
C TRP A 263 -4.58 -1.37 -24.95
N LEU A 264 -3.33 -1.86 -25.00
CA LEU A 264 -3.02 -3.27 -25.18
C LEU A 264 -3.36 -4.11 -23.94
N THR A 265 -3.22 -3.53 -22.75
CA THR A 265 -3.40 -4.26 -21.47
C THR A 265 -4.79 -4.08 -20.87
N GLY A 266 -5.57 -3.11 -21.36
CA GLY A 266 -6.86 -2.73 -20.75
C GLY A 266 -6.73 -2.15 -19.34
N ASP A 267 -5.54 -1.64 -18.99
CA ASP A 267 -5.21 -1.12 -17.66
C ASP A 267 -4.57 0.28 -17.80
N THR A 268 -4.41 0.99 -16.71
CA THR A 268 -3.60 2.21 -16.64
C THR A 268 -2.26 1.85 -15.98
N LEU A 269 -1.20 1.82 -16.78
CA LEU A 269 0.14 1.47 -16.29
C LEU A 269 0.61 2.50 -15.26
N LEU A 270 0.45 3.78 -15.60
CA LEU A 270 0.85 4.90 -14.76
C LEU A 270 0.10 6.16 -15.23
N ASP A 271 -0.54 6.88 -14.33
CA ASP A 271 -1.09 8.19 -14.65
C ASP A 271 -0.10 9.32 -14.30
N ALA A 272 -0.42 10.56 -14.70
CA ALA A 272 0.47 11.70 -14.50
C ALA A 272 0.62 12.03 -13.01
N ASP A 273 -0.46 11.96 -12.24
CA ASP A 273 -0.46 12.26 -10.81
C ASP A 273 0.38 11.23 -10.04
N ASP A 274 0.28 9.94 -10.40
CA ASP A 274 1.10 8.87 -9.84
C ASP A 274 2.59 9.12 -10.16
N LEU A 275 2.92 9.51 -11.40
CA LEU A 275 4.30 9.77 -11.80
C LEU A 275 4.87 11.02 -11.12
N ASP A 276 4.06 12.09 -11.00
CA ASP A 276 4.43 13.30 -10.28
C ASP A 276 4.68 13.00 -8.79
N LEU A 277 3.84 12.19 -8.16
CA LEU A 277 4.03 11.73 -6.79
C LEU A 277 5.33 10.92 -6.65
N LEU A 278 5.59 9.97 -7.55
CA LEU A 278 6.79 9.14 -7.52
C LEU A 278 8.08 9.96 -7.68
N THR A 279 8.03 11.06 -8.43
CA THR A 279 9.19 11.94 -8.67
C THR A 279 9.34 13.08 -7.66
N SER A 280 8.33 13.30 -6.81
CA SER A 280 8.29 14.43 -5.85
C SER A 280 9.25 14.32 -4.67
N GLY A 281 9.90 13.15 -4.48
CA GLY A 281 10.72 12.87 -3.30
C GLY A 281 9.91 12.48 -2.06
N LEU A 282 8.59 12.34 -2.19
CA LEU A 282 7.70 11.91 -1.09
C LEU A 282 7.71 10.38 -0.85
N THR A 283 8.56 9.64 -1.55
CA THR A 283 8.68 8.18 -1.46
C THR A 283 9.89 7.71 -0.64
N VAL A 284 10.43 8.60 0.20
CA VAL A 284 11.52 8.32 1.15
C VAL A 284 11.10 8.72 2.55
N ALA A 285 11.48 7.94 3.55
CA ALA A 285 11.16 8.20 4.95
C ALA A 285 11.78 9.52 5.47
N ASP A 286 11.09 10.17 6.41
CA ASP A 286 11.59 11.35 7.10
C ASP A 286 12.62 11.01 8.17
N ALA A 287 12.44 9.88 8.89
CA ALA A 287 13.29 9.44 9.98
C ALA A 287 13.76 7.98 9.75
N PRO A 288 14.61 7.72 8.74
CA PRO A 288 15.01 6.37 8.35
C PRO A 288 15.85 5.63 9.40
N ASP A 289 16.40 6.35 10.39
CA ASP A 289 17.32 5.80 11.40
C ASP A 289 16.64 5.27 12.67
N ASP A 290 15.32 5.40 12.81
CA ASP A 290 14.61 4.80 13.94
C ASP A 290 14.77 3.27 13.88
N PRO A 291 15.34 2.62 14.94
CA PRO A 291 15.58 1.18 14.92
C PRO A 291 14.30 0.34 14.79
N ARG A 292 13.12 0.88 15.13
CA ARG A 292 11.83 0.19 15.00
C ARG A 292 11.36 0.11 13.56
N ILE A 293 11.80 1.06 12.71
CA ILE A 293 11.42 1.15 11.29
C ILE A 293 12.47 0.58 10.35
N LYS A 294 13.63 0.18 10.85
CA LYS A 294 14.64 -0.52 10.04
C LYS A 294 14.04 -1.81 9.54
N ALA A 295 13.52 -1.76 8.33
CA ALA A 295 13.01 -2.94 7.66
C ALA A 295 14.12 -3.99 7.51
N ARG A 296 13.75 -5.24 7.67
CA ARG A 296 14.67 -6.37 7.72
C ARG A 296 14.95 -6.96 6.35
N ARG A 297 14.04 -6.69 5.36
CA ARG A 297 14.10 -7.30 4.03
C ARG A 297 14.55 -6.27 3.01
N SER A 298 15.69 -6.57 2.36
CA SER A 298 16.27 -5.74 1.32
C SER A 298 15.48 -5.85 0.02
N LEU A 299 15.21 -4.70 -0.61
CA LEU A 299 14.66 -4.61 -1.95
C LEU A 299 15.63 -5.21 -2.99
N PHE A 300 16.93 -4.94 -2.82
CA PHE A 300 17.92 -5.42 -3.76
C PHE A 300 18.08 -6.93 -3.73
N GLU A 301 18.09 -7.55 -2.54
CA GLU A 301 18.09 -9.01 -2.41
C GLU A 301 16.80 -9.63 -2.99
N TRP A 302 15.67 -8.97 -2.78
CA TRP A 302 14.40 -9.38 -3.35
C TRP A 302 14.43 -9.34 -4.89
N ILE A 303 14.93 -8.24 -5.49
CA ILE A 303 15.07 -8.12 -6.95
C ILE A 303 15.95 -9.25 -7.51
N GLU A 304 17.06 -9.58 -6.85
CA GLU A 304 17.95 -10.66 -7.27
C GLU A 304 17.24 -12.03 -7.19
N LYS A 305 16.51 -12.26 -6.11
CA LYS A 305 15.75 -13.51 -5.91
C LYS A 305 14.60 -13.68 -6.90
N GLN A 306 13.85 -12.61 -7.16
CA GLN A 306 12.69 -12.63 -8.07
C GLN A 306 13.06 -12.39 -9.52
N GLY A 307 14.28 -11.98 -9.80
CA GLY A 307 14.74 -11.36 -11.04
C GLY A 307 14.19 -11.97 -12.32
N ARG A 308 14.28 -13.30 -12.48
CA ARG A 308 13.81 -13.99 -13.69
C ARG A 308 12.29 -14.05 -13.82
N ASP A 309 11.56 -13.90 -12.72
CA ASP A 309 10.10 -13.93 -12.70
C ASP A 309 9.50 -12.54 -12.91
N LEU A 310 10.26 -11.48 -12.62
CA LEU A 310 9.86 -10.10 -12.85
C LEU A 310 9.58 -9.83 -14.34
N GLY A 311 8.41 -9.28 -14.61
CA GLY A 311 8.01 -8.86 -15.94
C GLY A 311 7.76 -9.98 -16.95
N ARG A 312 7.63 -11.23 -16.54
CA ARG A 312 7.21 -12.32 -17.45
C ARG A 312 5.81 -12.09 -17.97
N SER A 313 4.90 -11.71 -17.11
CA SER A 313 3.52 -11.32 -17.44
C SER A 313 3.21 -9.94 -16.91
N TYR A 314 2.33 -9.23 -17.59
CA TYR A 314 1.74 -8.00 -17.09
C TYR A 314 0.72 -8.33 -15.99
N VAL A 315 0.66 -7.51 -14.95
CA VAL A 315 -0.29 -7.64 -13.87
C VAL A 315 -1.23 -6.44 -13.88
N SER A 316 -2.51 -6.66 -14.21
CA SER A 316 -3.49 -5.59 -14.24
C SER A 316 -3.84 -5.12 -12.82
N SER A 317 -3.69 -3.83 -12.59
CA SER A 317 -4.14 -3.16 -11.37
C SER A 317 -5.66 -3.18 -11.25
N VAL A 318 -6.36 -2.98 -12.37
CA VAL A 318 -7.83 -2.96 -12.42
C VAL A 318 -8.40 -4.34 -12.08
N GLU A 319 -7.90 -5.40 -12.70
CA GLU A 319 -8.34 -6.77 -12.38
C GLU A 319 -8.07 -7.11 -10.92
N ARG A 320 -6.90 -6.73 -10.42
CA ARG A 320 -6.48 -7.09 -9.06
C ARG A 320 -7.28 -6.38 -7.97
N TYR A 321 -7.61 -5.11 -8.16
CA TYR A 321 -8.23 -4.31 -7.11
C TYR A 321 -9.74 -4.08 -7.30
N TYR A 322 -10.26 -4.20 -8.53
CA TYR A 322 -11.63 -3.81 -8.86
C TYR A 322 -12.49 -4.91 -9.49
N SER A 323 -11.93 -6.04 -9.96
CA SER A 323 -12.75 -7.18 -10.37
C SER A 323 -13.43 -7.80 -9.15
N ASN A 324 -14.75 -7.97 -9.27
CA ASN A 324 -15.63 -8.50 -8.23
C ASN A 324 -15.38 -9.98 -7.95
#